data_f5689b659d5a1392083d4a9defdb8b74
#
_entry.id   f5689b659d5a1392083d4a9defdb8b74
#
_cell.length_a   1.000
_cell.length_b   1.000
_cell.length_c   1.000
_cell.angle_alpha   90.00
_cell.angle_beta   90.00
_cell.angle_gamma   90.00
#
_symmetry.space_group_name_H-M   'P 1'
#
loop_
_entity.id
_entity.type
_entity.pdbx_description
1 polymer ?
#
loop_
_entity_poly.entity_id
_entity_poly.type
_entity_poly.pdbx_seq_one_letter_code
_entity_poly.pdbx_strand_id
1 'polypeptide(L)'
;LIIFFRHYNKWNWLSIGLIALLWTQCTQDAPRDNIFDPESDLYSQSGSITGTITGKYPPYTPVPNLKIDLMENNTHAFSDAIGEFEFSKLMPGSYSLTISGDHYVTRADSVTILPGQETEWLVRMNGEPLITQVKLITKHVAHWQPSEDEYVLEAVATISDLDGELDIDSVQFQIPGWSFDTLLTNRVSGGVFAGTFFNDAFGLNAFPELEGESIRLRCIDKSGDWGEWYQTQISRLIVSVPQTLSPAGLAVVDSLPTFRWSHFDAGFQVNYQVDVFRLDESAIPQFVFASPVMADTTLQWQSPSDLANARYYWTLSVIDRYENVSVSKEAAFMVQ
;
A
#
# COMPACT_ATOMS: atom_id res chain seq x y z
N LEU A 1 59.51 106.80 9.67
CA LEU A 1 58.35 106.74 8.68
C LEU A 1 58.36 105.31 8.11
N ILE A 2 57.46 104.48 8.54
CA ILE A 2 57.35 103.11 7.99
C ILE A 2 55.84 102.88 7.70
N ILE A 3 55.50 102.61 6.46
CA ILE A 3 54.16 102.28 5.97
C ILE A 3 54.04 100.79 5.91
N PHE A 4 53.06 100.26 6.64
CA PHE A 4 52.70 98.85 6.56
C PHE A 4 51.56 98.60 5.53
N PHE A 5 51.84 97.84 4.49
CA PHE A 5 50.86 97.34 3.57
C PHE A 5 50.23 96.10 4.12
N ARG A 6 48.90 96.13 4.28
CA ARG A 6 48.13 95.01 4.70
C ARG A 6 47.62 94.25 3.48
N HIS A 7 48.22 93.07 3.19
CA HIS A 7 47.72 92.16 2.17
C HIS A 7 46.45 91.43 2.69
N TYR A 8 45.31 91.74 2.05
CA TYR A 8 44.10 90.98 2.25
C TYR A 8 44.18 89.71 1.41
N ASN A 9 44.21 88.55 2.06
CA ASN A 9 44.26 87.22 1.44
C ASN A 9 42.90 86.81 0.91
N LYS A 10 42.70 86.91 -0.43
CA LYS A 10 41.43 86.57 -1.14
C LYS A 10 41.12 85.07 -1.25
N TRP A 11 41.91 84.24 -0.58
CA TRP A 11 41.78 82.81 -0.73
C TRP A 11 40.85 82.16 0.27
N ASN A 12 40.40 82.79 1.31
CA ASN A 12 39.52 82.20 2.31
C ASN A 12 38.06 82.06 1.93
N TRP A 13 37.60 82.72 0.88
CA TRP A 13 36.22 82.62 0.45
C TRP A 13 36.00 81.47 -0.55
N LEU A 14 36.99 81.05 -1.29
CA LEU A 14 36.91 79.90 -2.18
C LEU A 14 36.93 78.60 -1.44
N SER A 15 37.65 78.49 -0.34
CA SER A 15 37.69 77.26 0.51
C SER A 15 36.38 77.04 1.30
N ILE A 16 35.70 78.14 1.73
CA ILE A 16 34.39 78.00 2.41
C ILE A 16 33.30 77.64 1.43
N GLY A 17 33.33 78.19 0.19
CA GLY A 17 32.39 77.82 -0.87
C GLY A 17 32.55 76.37 -1.31
N LEU A 18 33.75 75.82 -1.36
CA LEU A 18 33.98 74.40 -1.73
C LEU A 18 33.57 73.44 -0.65
N ILE A 19 33.72 73.80 0.64
CA ILE A 19 33.24 73.00 1.77
C ILE A 19 31.72 73.03 1.87
N ALA A 20 31.06 74.16 1.60
CA ALA A 20 29.62 74.28 1.54
C ALA A 20 28.98 73.47 0.38
N LEU A 21 29.66 73.35 -0.78
CA LEU A 21 29.19 72.52 -1.90
C LEU A 21 29.33 70.99 -1.63
N LEU A 22 30.26 70.58 -0.72
CA LEU A 22 30.39 69.19 -0.33
C LEU A 22 29.31 68.75 0.68
N TRP A 23 28.62 69.68 1.32
CA TRP A 23 27.55 69.38 2.26
C TRP A 23 26.14 69.40 1.62
N THR A 24 26.02 69.76 0.34
CA THR A 24 24.76 69.70 -0.43
C THR A 24 24.70 68.52 -1.37
N GLN A 25 25.58 67.53 -1.23
CA GLN A 25 25.24 66.21 -1.76
C GLN A 25 24.12 65.66 -0.89
N CYS A 26 22.90 66.00 -1.29
CA CYS A 26 21.73 65.22 -0.88
C CYS A 26 22.09 63.74 -1.02
N THR A 27 22.17 63.05 0.06
CA THR A 27 22.01 61.63 0.03
C THR A 27 20.64 61.42 -0.64
N GLN A 28 20.65 61.16 -1.94
CA GLN A 28 19.50 60.61 -2.61
C GLN A 28 19.23 59.36 -1.81
N ASP A 29 18.10 59.33 -1.08
CA ASP A 29 17.67 58.12 -0.39
C ASP A 29 17.76 56.97 -1.40
N ALA A 30 18.53 55.96 -1.09
CA ALA A 30 18.58 54.75 -1.92
C ALA A 30 17.16 54.23 -2.10
N PRO A 31 16.77 53.79 -3.29
CA PRO A 31 15.44 53.24 -3.49
C PRO A 31 15.19 52.16 -2.42
N ARG A 32 14.15 52.36 -1.61
CA ARG A 32 13.75 51.40 -0.60
C ARG A 32 12.81 50.38 -1.26
N ASP A 33 13.41 49.49 -2.04
CA ASP A 33 12.69 48.44 -2.78
C ASP A 33 12.82 47.06 -2.16
N ASN A 34 13.37 47.00 -0.92
CA ASN A 34 13.50 45.75 -0.18
C ASN A 34 12.20 45.42 0.55
N ILE A 35 11.58 44.29 0.18
CA ILE A 35 10.35 43.79 0.80
C ILE A 35 10.52 43.49 2.31
N PHE A 36 11.74 43.29 2.80
CA PHE A 36 12.05 43.05 4.22
C PHE A 36 12.32 44.35 5.01
N ASP A 37 12.37 45.51 4.36
CA ASP A 37 12.54 46.80 5.02
C ASP A 37 11.17 47.36 5.45
N PRO A 38 10.88 47.49 6.78
CA PRO A 38 9.61 48.03 7.26
C PRO A 38 9.25 49.43 6.74
N GLU A 39 10.23 50.19 6.28
CA GLU A 39 10.03 51.52 5.71
C GLU A 39 9.88 51.50 4.19
N SER A 40 9.95 50.35 3.54
CA SER A 40 9.76 50.18 2.10
C SER A 40 8.28 50.21 1.75
N ASP A 41 7.93 50.89 0.64
CA ASP A 41 6.57 50.83 0.10
C ASP A 41 6.14 49.42 -0.30
N LEU A 42 7.11 48.56 -0.65
CA LEU A 42 6.88 47.16 -0.98
C LEU A 42 6.54 46.32 0.25
N TYR A 43 7.04 46.71 1.45
CA TYR A 43 6.72 46.03 2.70
C TYR A 43 5.23 46.12 3.02
N SER A 44 4.61 47.24 2.84
CA SER A 44 3.17 47.46 3.05
C SER A 44 2.29 46.72 2.03
N GLN A 45 2.86 46.32 0.90
CA GLN A 45 2.20 45.56 -0.16
C GLN A 45 2.40 44.05 -0.05
N SER A 46 3.34 43.59 0.83
CA SER A 46 3.58 42.17 1.00
C SER A 46 2.36 41.49 1.63
N GLY A 47 2.02 40.31 1.13
CA GLY A 47 1.01 39.45 1.70
C GLY A 47 1.60 38.23 2.39
N SER A 48 0.74 37.34 2.88
CA SER A 48 1.11 36.06 3.50
C SER A 48 0.17 34.96 3.06
N ILE A 49 0.63 33.72 3.22
CA ILE A 49 -0.20 32.51 3.17
C ILE A 49 -0.17 31.88 4.56
N THR A 50 -1.31 31.65 5.15
CA THR A 50 -1.47 30.75 6.29
C THR A 50 -2.29 29.55 5.83
N GLY A 51 -1.84 28.36 6.15
CA GLY A 51 -2.53 27.16 5.72
C GLY A 51 -2.70 26.16 6.81
N THR A 52 -3.75 25.34 6.69
CA THR A 52 -4.01 24.22 7.57
C THR A 52 -4.12 22.95 6.74
N ILE A 53 -3.35 21.93 7.09
CA ILE A 53 -3.33 20.64 6.42
C ILE A 53 -3.99 19.59 7.31
N THR A 54 -5.00 18.92 6.76
CA THR A 54 -5.73 17.85 7.43
C THR A 54 -5.80 16.61 6.57
N GLY A 55 -6.11 15.46 7.18
CA GLY A 55 -6.52 14.26 6.47
C GLY A 55 -7.80 14.52 5.66
N LYS A 56 -8.03 13.69 4.67
CA LYS A 56 -9.09 13.84 3.66
C LYS A 56 -10.50 13.74 4.26
N TYR A 57 -10.70 12.83 5.21
CA TYR A 57 -12.01 12.52 5.77
C TYR A 57 -12.18 12.98 7.22
N PRO A 58 -13.42 13.17 7.66
CA PRO A 58 -13.71 13.41 9.07
C PRO A 58 -13.10 12.35 9.99
N PRO A 59 -12.56 12.72 11.15
CA PRO A 59 -12.65 14.03 11.81
C PRO A 59 -11.68 15.11 11.32
N TYR A 60 -11.08 14.99 10.13
CA TYR A 60 -10.11 15.92 9.55
C TYR A 60 -8.89 16.12 10.46
N THR A 61 -8.30 15.03 10.88
CA THR A 61 -7.13 15.02 11.76
C THR A 61 -6.00 15.86 11.16
N PRO A 62 -5.40 16.80 11.94
CA PRO A 62 -4.24 17.55 11.49
C PRO A 62 -3.10 16.65 11.03
N VAL A 63 -2.41 17.05 9.96
CA VAL A 63 -1.27 16.29 9.43
C VAL A 63 0.00 17.10 9.63
N PRO A 64 0.88 16.69 10.57
CA PRO A 64 2.14 17.35 10.83
C PRO A 64 3.26 16.88 9.89
N ASN A 65 4.34 17.66 9.83
CA ASN A 65 5.61 17.34 9.17
C ASN A 65 5.52 17.14 7.64
N LEU A 66 4.45 17.60 7.00
CA LEU A 66 4.42 17.67 5.54
C LEU A 66 5.26 18.84 5.06
N LYS A 67 6.03 18.62 4.00
CA LYS A 67 6.82 19.65 3.33
C LYS A 67 5.95 20.41 2.34
N ILE A 68 5.95 21.74 2.43
CA ILE A 68 5.26 22.65 1.51
C ILE A 68 6.32 23.44 0.75
N ASP A 69 6.50 23.19 -0.52
CA ASP A 69 7.42 23.92 -1.39
C ASP A 69 6.70 25.04 -2.11
N LEU A 70 7.21 26.26 -1.98
CA LEU A 70 6.78 27.45 -2.73
C LEU A 70 7.74 27.66 -3.91
N MET A 71 7.29 27.27 -5.10
CA MET A 71 8.18 27.08 -6.26
C MET A 71 8.84 28.38 -6.73
N GLU A 72 8.11 29.50 -6.81
CA GLU A 72 8.61 30.77 -7.35
C GLU A 72 9.72 31.40 -6.50
N ASN A 73 9.68 31.17 -5.19
CA ASN A 73 10.68 31.69 -4.26
C ASN A 73 11.73 30.67 -3.85
N ASN A 74 11.61 29.43 -4.30
CA ASN A 74 12.45 28.30 -3.87
C ASN A 74 12.58 28.20 -2.34
N THR A 75 11.46 28.44 -1.64
CA THR A 75 11.35 28.37 -0.18
C THR A 75 10.42 27.22 0.20
N HIS A 76 10.58 26.72 1.42
CA HIS A 76 9.71 25.67 1.93
C HIS A 76 9.35 25.92 3.40
N ALA A 77 8.23 25.38 3.81
CA ALA A 77 7.77 25.28 5.18
C ALA A 77 7.42 23.83 5.51
N PHE A 78 7.19 23.55 6.78
CA PHE A 78 6.67 22.28 7.23
C PHE A 78 5.41 22.55 8.06
N SER A 79 4.40 21.67 7.93
CA SER A 79 3.25 21.74 8.81
C SER A 79 3.65 21.36 10.25
N ASP A 80 3.12 22.09 11.20
CA ASP A 80 3.36 21.89 12.64
C ASP A 80 2.47 20.77 13.23
N ALA A 81 2.48 20.63 14.56
CA ALA A 81 1.73 19.59 15.27
C ALA A 81 0.21 19.67 15.11
N ILE A 82 -0.33 20.84 14.74
CA ILE A 82 -1.75 21.05 14.44
C ILE A 82 -2.03 21.23 12.95
N GLY A 83 -1.04 20.89 12.11
CA GLY A 83 -1.15 20.93 10.65
C GLY A 83 -1.04 22.33 10.08
N GLU A 84 -0.64 23.35 10.84
CA GLU A 84 -0.53 24.73 10.36
C GLU A 84 0.84 25.01 9.76
N PHE A 85 0.87 25.91 8.75
CA PHE A 85 2.08 26.44 8.15
C PHE A 85 1.89 27.88 7.70
N GLU A 86 2.99 28.63 7.57
CA GLU A 86 2.98 30.03 7.15
C GLU A 86 4.11 30.35 6.17
N PHE A 87 3.79 31.16 5.16
CA PHE A 87 4.72 31.92 4.35
C PHE A 87 4.39 33.39 4.47
N SER A 88 5.31 34.19 5.00
CA SER A 88 5.11 35.62 5.19
C SER A 88 5.96 36.43 4.20
N LYS A 89 5.63 37.71 4.04
CA LYS A 89 6.36 38.69 3.22
C LYS A 89 6.49 38.27 1.75
N LEU A 90 5.39 37.78 1.19
CA LEU A 90 5.31 37.41 -0.21
C LEU A 90 4.90 38.62 -1.06
N MET A 91 5.52 38.78 -2.23
CA MET A 91 5.07 39.76 -3.22
C MET A 91 3.69 39.37 -3.74
N PRO A 92 2.82 40.34 -4.07
CA PRO A 92 1.57 40.05 -4.74
C PRO A 92 1.80 39.30 -6.06
N GLY A 93 1.01 38.22 -6.27
CA GLY A 93 1.18 37.36 -7.45
C GLY A 93 0.60 35.96 -7.24
N SER A 94 0.71 35.14 -8.27
CA SER A 94 0.31 33.73 -8.19
C SER A 94 1.53 32.87 -7.88
N TYR A 95 1.34 31.93 -6.96
CA TYR A 95 2.37 31.00 -6.48
C TYR A 95 1.90 29.58 -6.65
N SER A 96 2.81 28.71 -7.08
CA SER A 96 2.61 27.27 -7.16
C SER A 96 3.14 26.61 -5.89
N LEU A 97 2.27 25.86 -5.21
CA LEU A 97 2.60 25.14 -4.01
C LEU A 97 2.57 23.64 -4.27
N THR A 98 3.58 22.94 -3.76
CA THR A 98 3.61 21.48 -3.78
C THR A 98 3.72 20.98 -2.35
N ILE A 99 2.80 20.10 -1.96
CA ILE A 99 2.79 19.47 -0.63
C ILE A 99 3.18 18.01 -0.81
N SER A 100 4.14 17.56 -0.03
CA SER A 100 4.64 16.18 -0.05
C SER A 100 5.00 15.69 1.36
N GLY A 101 4.95 14.39 1.55
CA GLY A 101 5.34 13.73 2.77
C GLY A 101 5.17 12.23 2.66
N ASP A 102 5.75 11.49 3.60
CA ASP A 102 5.72 10.04 3.60
C ASP A 102 4.28 9.53 3.71
N HIS A 103 3.91 8.59 2.86
CA HIS A 103 2.58 7.96 2.83
C HIS A 103 1.41 8.89 2.49
N TYR A 104 1.68 10.02 1.85
CA TYR A 104 0.67 10.92 1.31
C TYR A 104 0.88 11.14 -0.18
N VAL A 105 -0.22 11.17 -0.92
CA VAL A 105 -0.20 11.53 -2.34
C VAL A 105 0.26 12.97 -2.48
N THR A 106 1.32 13.20 -3.26
CA THR A 106 1.83 14.56 -3.52
C THR A 106 0.76 15.41 -4.18
N ARG A 107 0.49 16.58 -3.59
CA ARG A 107 -0.50 17.54 -4.10
C ARG A 107 0.16 18.80 -4.60
N ALA A 108 -0.21 19.24 -5.79
CA ALA A 108 0.15 20.54 -6.34
C ALA A 108 -1.10 21.42 -6.46
N ASP A 109 -0.96 22.71 -6.12
CA ASP A 109 -2.03 23.71 -6.19
C ASP A 109 -1.45 25.09 -6.47
N SER A 110 -2.30 26.08 -6.71
CA SER A 110 -1.88 27.48 -6.92
C SER A 110 -2.69 28.43 -6.05
N VAL A 111 -2.00 29.41 -5.48
CA VAL A 111 -2.58 30.42 -4.60
C VAL A 111 -2.21 31.81 -5.12
N THR A 112 -3.16 32.74 -5.09
CA THR A 112 -2.94 34.14 -5.47
C THR A 112 -2.85 35.01 -4.22
N ILE A 113 -1.74 35.72 -4.09
CA ILE A 113 -1.48 36.66 -2.99
C ILE A 113 -1.88 38.06 -3.44
N LEU A 114 -2.73 38.70 -2.65
CA LEU A 114 -3.15 40.10 -2.86
C LEU A 114 -2.30 41.03 -1.99
N PRO A 115 -2.11 42.31 -2.44
CA PRO A 115 -1.33 43.27 -1.68
C PRO A 115 -1.85 43.46 -0.24
N GLY A 116 -0.96 43.32 0.74
CA GLY A 116 -1.24 43.57 2.13
C GLY A 116 -2.27 42.63 2.75
N GLN A 117 -2.57 41.51 2.11
CA GLN A 117 -3.57 40.54 2.61
C GLN A 117 -2.97 39.23 3.04
N GLU A 118 -3.59 38.63 4.00
CA GLU A 118 -3.39 37.23 4.38
C GLU A 118 -4.34 36.34 3.58
N THR A 119 -3.78 35.29 2.97
CA THR A 119 -4.56 34.30 2.23
C THR A 119 -4.60 33.01 3.04
N GLU A 120 -5.80 32.63 3.46
CA GLU A 120 -6.01 31.34 4.15
C GLU A 120 -6.14 30.22 3.13
N TRP A 121 -5.48 29.07 3.38
CA TRP A 121 -5.52 27.91 2.53
C TRP A 121 -5.74 26.63 3.30
N LEU A 122 -6.89 26.01 3.10
CA LEU A 122 -7.24 24.72 3.69
C LEU A 122 -6.91 23.59 2.71
N VAL A 123 -6.05 22.69 3.14
CA VAL A 123 -5.61 21.55 2.34
C VAL A 123 -6.05 20.24 3.00
N ARG A 124 -6.59 19.35 2.17
CA ARG A 124 -6.90 17.99 2.57
C ARG A 124 -5.99 17.03 1.82
N MET A 125 -5.16 16.31 2.55
CA MET A 125 -4.23 15.36 1.99
C MET A 125 -4.86 13.98 1.91
N ASN A 126 -4.63 13.31 0.79
CA ASN A 126 -4.99 11.92 0.56
C ASN A 126 -3.85 11.03 1.05
N GLY A 127 -4.16 10.02 1.87
CA GLY A 127 -3.23 8.96 2.20
C GLY A 127 -2.88 8.14 0.96
N GLU A 128 -1.64 7.67 0.85
CA GLU A 128 -1.24 6.74 -0.18
C GLU A 128 -1.55 5.31 0.29
N PRO A 129 -2.39 4.54 -0.44
CA PRO A 129 -2.72 3.18 -0.04
C PRO A 129 -1.50 2.26 -0.21
N LEU A 130 -1.18 1.47 0.83
CA LEU A 130 0.01 0.63 0.89
C LEU A 130 -0.34 -0.84 1.12
N ILE A 131 0.15 -1.74 0.27
CA ILE A 131 0.09 -3.18 0.53
C ILE A 131 1.16 -3.53 1.57
N THR A 132 0.73 -4.01 2.73
CA THR A 132 1.62 -4.38 3.84
C THR A 132 2.00 -5.84 3.83
N GLN A 133 1.13 -6.70 3.27
CA GLN A 133 1.37 -8.14 3.18
C GLN A 133 0.62 -8.74 1.99
N VAL A 134 1.26 -9.70 1.32
CA VAL A 134 0.62 -10.56 0.33
C VAL A 134 0.88 -12.02 0.71
N LYS A 135 -0.18 -12.83 0.70
CA LYS A 135 -0.12 -14.27 0.87
C LYS A 135 -0.61 -14.93 -0.41
N LEU A 136 0.19 -15.82 -0.96
CA LEU A 136 -0.14 -16.64 -2.13
C LEU A 136 -0.15 -18.10 -1.70
N ILE A 137 -1.26 -18.78 -1.92
CA ILE A 137 -1.44 -20.19 -1.59
C ILE A 137 -1.81 -20.93 -2.85
N THR A 138 -1.08 -22.00 -3.16
CA THR A 138 -1.40 -22.90 -4.25
C THR A 138 -2.10 -24.14 -3.72
N LYS A 139 -3.12 -24.61 -4.45
CA LYS A 139 -3.78 -25.87 -4.18
C LYS A 139 -3.78 -26.74 -5.43
N HIS A 140 -3.46 -28.00 -5.27
CA HIS A 140 -3.60 -29.04 -6.26
C HIS A 140 -4.60 -30.07 -5.73
N VAL A 141 -5.70 -30.30 -6.42
CA VAL A 141 -6.75 -31.22 -6.00
C VAL A 141 -6.90 -32.29 -7.09
N ALA A 142 -6.57 -33.52 -6.77
CA ALA A 142 -6.74 -34.63 -7.66
C ALA A 142 -8.14 -35.25 -7.50
N HIS A 143 -8.77 -35.59 -8.62
CA HIS A 143 -10.11 -36.16 -8.68
C HIS A 143 -10.16 -37.47 -9.45
N TRP A 144 -11.18 -38.27 -9.16
CA TRP A 144 -11.58 -39.37 -10.04
C TRP A 144 -12.46 -38.87 -11.19
N GLN A 145 -13.28 -37.86 -10.91
CA GLN A 145 -14.19 -37.24 -11.87
C GLN A 145 -14.40 -35.77 -11.53
N PRO A 146 -14.07 -34.82 -12.42
CA PRO A 146 -13.42 -35.05 -13.73
C PRO A 146 -12.03 -35.68 -13.57
N SER A 147 -11.50 -36.29 -14.64
CA SER A 147 -10.16 -36.91 -14.59
C SER A 147 -9.01 -35.89 -14.64
N GLU A 148 -9.36 -34.64 -14.86
CA GLU A 148 -8.40 -33.52 -14.85
C GLU A 148 -8.29 -33.01 -13.42
N ASP A 149 -7.05 -32.83 -12.99
CA ASP A 149 -6.76 -32.26 -11.67
C ASP A 149 -7.08 -30.77 -11.66
N GLU A 150 -7.60 -30.29 -10.55
CA GLU A 150 -7.87 -28.87 -10.32
C GLU A 150 -6.66 -28.21 -9.63
N TYR A 151 -6.24 -27.09 -10.19
CA TYR A 151 -5.25 -26.22 -9.56
C TYR A 151 -5.89 -24.87 -9.22
N VAL A 152 -5.55 -24.36 -8.06
CA VAL A 152 -6.08 -23.08 -7.56
C VAL A 152 -4.94 -22.23 -7.02
N LEU A 153 -4.94 -20.95 -7.36
CA LEU A 153 -4.13 -19.91 -6.73
C LEU A 153 -5.05 -19.01 -5.91
N GLU A 154 -4.85 -18.99 -4.61
CA GLU A 154 -5.47 -18.02 -3.71
C GLU A 154 -4.48 -16.89 -3.44
N ALA A 155 -4.91 -15.66 -3.68
CA ALA A 155 -4.17 -14.45 -3.39
C ALA A 155 -4.90 -13.64 -2.33
N VAL A 156 -4.21 -13.28 -1.25
CA VAL A 156 -4.73 -12.43 -0.18
C VAL A 156 -3.78 -11.26 0.01
N ALA A 157 -4.29 -10.05 -0.13
CA ALA A 157 -3.54 -8.81 0.09
C ALA A 157 -4.09 -8.07 1.31
N THR A 158 -3.21 -7.64 2.21
CA THR A 158 -3.53 -6.78 3.35
C THR A 158 -3.01 -5.39 3.06
N ILE A 159 -3.88 -4.39 3.16
CA ILE A 159 -3.63 -3.00 2.80
C ILE A 159 -3.82 -2.12 4.04
N SER A 160 -2.98 -1.11 4.16
CA SER A 160 -3.10 -0.02 5.12
C SER A 160 -3.26 1.30 4.36
N ASP A 161 -4.10 2.17 4.87
CA ASP A 161 -4.31 3.53 4.36
C ASP A 161 -4.51 4.49 5.52
N LEU A 162 -3.86 5.65 5.47
CA LEU A 162 -3.98 6.69 6.50
C LEU A 162 -5.38 7.31 6.55
N ASP A 163 -6.09 7.28 5.44
CA ASP A 163 -7.48 7.73 5.34
C ASP A 163 -8.50 6.67 5.78
N GLY A 164 -8.00 5.50 6.14
CA GLY A 164 -8.76 4.36 6.64
C GLY A 164 -9.00 3.29 5.58
N GLU A 165 -9.08 2.05 6.05
CA GLU A 165 -9.20 0.86 5.19
C GLU A 165 -10.44 0.88 4.28
N LEU A 166 -11.47 1.64 4.62
CA LEU A 166 -12.68 1.77 3.81
C LEU A 166 -12.47 2.66 2.57
N ASP A 167 -11.39 3.42 2.50
CA ASP A 167 -11.05 4.23 1.32
C ASP A 167 -10.49 3.38 0.17
N ILE A 168 -9.95 2.21 0.46
CA ILE A 168 -9.47 1.29 -0.58
C ILE A 168 -10.64 0.85 -1.47
N ASP A 169 -10.44 0.90 -2.79
CA ASP A 169 -11.42 0.42 -3.78
C ASP A 169 -11.14 -1.03 -4.17
N SER A 170 -9.96 -1.30 -4.71
CA SER A 170 -9.57 -2.61 -5.23
C SER A 170 -8.06 -2.80 -5.24
N VAL A 171 -7.62 -4.03 -5.57
CA VAL A 171 -6.21 -4.38 -5.72
C VAL A 171 -5.96 -4.91 -7.13
N GLN A 172 -5.08 -4.28 -7.87
CA GLN A 172 -4.62 -4.80 -9.15
C GLN A 172 -3.64 -5.95 -8.91
N PHE A 173 -3.89 -7.08 -9.53
CA PHE A 173 -3.07 -8.28 -9.49
C PHE A 173 -2.55 -8.61 -10.89
N GLN A 174 -1.23 -8.72 -11.04
CA GLN A 174 -0.60 -8.97 -12.33
C GLN A 174 0.43 -10.09 -12.28
N ILE A 175 0.46 -10.89 -13.33
CA ILE A 175 1.56 -11.81 -13.69
C ILE A 175 2.12 -11.37 -15.04
N PRO A 176 3.13 -10.48 -15.05
CA PRO A 176 3.58 -9.84 -16.30
C PRO A 176 4.06 -10.82 -17.37
N GLY A 177 4.76 -11.90 -16.98
CA GLY A 177 5.24 -12.94 -17.88
C GLY A 177 4.12 -13.67 -18.64
N TRP A 178 2.90 -13.60 -18.13
CA TRP A 178 1.71 -14.28 -18.65
C TRP A 178 0.66 -13.34 -19.23
N SER A 179 0.96 -12.05 -19.26
CA SER A 179 -0.01 -11.00 -19.65
C SER A 179 -1.34 -11.08 -18.88
N PHE A 180 -1.27 -11.60 -17.65
CA PHE A 180 -2.44 -11.69 -16.78
C PHE A 180 -2.55 -10.43 -15.93
N ASP A 181 -3.71 -9.77 -15.99
CA ASP A 181 -4.03 -8.54 -15.27
C ASP A 181 -5.49 -8.57 -14.84
N THR A 182 -5.74 -8.41 -13.56
CA THR A 182 -7.10 -8.43 -13.00
C THR A 182 -7.20 -7.59 -11.73
N LEU A 183 -8.41 -7.36 -11.26
CA LEU A 183 -8.69 -6.66 -10.00
C LEU A 183 -9.24 -7.62 -8.96
N LEU A 184 -8.66 -7.61 -7.77
CA LEU A 184 -9.24 -8.21 -6.58
C LEU A 184 -10.24 -7.20 -5.99
N THR A 185 -11.52 -7.49 -6.13
CA THR A 185 -12.61 -6.65 -5.63
C THR A 185 -13.30 -7.26 -4.42
N ASN A 186 -13.02 -8.53 -4.11
CA ASN A 186 -13.61 -9.23 -2.97
C ASN A 186 -12.92 -8.78 -1.67
N ARG A 187 -13.54 -7.86 -0.96
CA ARG A 187 -13.11 -7.42 0.38
C ARG A 187 -13.58 -8.43 1.42
N VAL A 188 -12.64 -9.13 2.04
CA VAL A 188 -12.93 -10.13 3.08
C VAL A 188 -13.22 -9.46 4.43
N SER A 189 -12.38 -8.50 4.82
CA SER A 189 -12.58 -7.68 6.03
C SER A 189 -11.65 -6.48 6.00
N GLY A 190 -12.10 -5.33 6.48
CA GLY A 190 -11.26 -4.13 6.58
C GLY A 190 -10.44 -3.86 5.32
N GLY A 191 -9.12 -3.80 5.44
CA GLY A 191 -8.16 -3.66 4.35
C GLY A 191 -7.72 -4.98 3.70
N VAL A 192 -8.45 -6.10 3.87
CA VAL A 192 -8.08 -7.41 3.33
C VAL A 192 -8.87 -7.72 2.07
N PHE A 193 -8.17 -7.93 0.95
CA PHE A 193 -8.73 -8.33 -0.33
C PHE A 193 -8.25 -9.71 -0.73
N ALA A 194 -9.13 -10.51 -1.33
CA ALA A 194 -8.81 -11.86 -1.78
C ALA A 194 -9.29 -12.12 -3.21
N GLY A 195 -8.56 -12.98 -3.90
CA GLY A 195 -8.92 -13.54 -5.19
C GLY A 195 -8.59 -15.02 -5.27
N THR A 196 -9.40 -15.76 -6.00
CA THR A 196 -9.20 -17.18 -6.26
C THR A 196 -9.18 -17.39 -7.78
N PHE A 197 -8.12 -18.04 -8.27
CA PHE A 197 -7.88 -18.27 -9.67
C PHE A 197 -7.72 -19.75 -9.92
N PHE A 198 -8.49 -20.29 -10.85
CA PHE A 198 -8.44 -21.69 -11.30
C PHE A 198 -7.59 -21.83 -12.56
N ASN A 199 -7.32 -23.06 -12.99
CA ASN A 199 -6.52 -23.36 -14.18
C ASN A 199 -6.91 -22.52 -15.40
N ASP A 200 -8.21 -22.38 -15.64
CA ASP A 200 -8.78 -21.69 -16.80
C ASP A 200 -8.52 -20.18 -16.82
N ALA A 201 -8.32 -19.58 -15.65
CA ALA A 201 -8.04 -18.15 -15.54
C ALA A 201 -6.72 -17.75 -16.24
N PHE A 202 -5.77 -18.66 -16.34
CA PHE A 202 -4.47 -18.42 -16.96
C PHE A 202 -4.35 -18.99 -18.38
N GLY A 203 -5.38 -19.68 -18.88
CA GLY A 203 -5.37 -20.33 -20.17
C GLY A 203 -4.37 -21.50 -20.28
N LEU A 204 -4.05 -22.12 -19.14
CA LEU A 204 -3.01 -23.10 -18.99
C LEU A 204 -3.52 -24.52 -18.79
N ASN A 205 -2.81 -25.48 -19.38
CA ASN A 205 -2.96 -26.90 -19.07
C ASN A 205 -2.11 -27.36 -17.88
N ALA A 206 -1.21 -26.50 -17.36
CA ALA A 206 -0.31 -26.86 -16.27
C ALA A 206 0.08 -25.66 -15.41
N PHE A 207 -0.51 -25.57 -14.24
CA PHE A 207 -0.19 -24.61 -13.19
C PHE A 207 1.30 -24.64 -12.72
N PRO A 208 2.06 -25.78 -12.84
CA PRO A 208 3.46 -25.83 -12.45
C PRO A 208 4.36 -24.76 -13.09
N GLU A 209 3.99 -24.26 -14.26
CA GLU A 209 4.75 -23.21 -14.95
C GLU A 209 4.68 -21.84 -14.25
N LEU A 210 3.76 -21.66 -13.28
CA LEU A 210 3.66 -20.44 -12.47
C LEU A 210 4.65 -20.39 -11.29
N GLU A 211 5.30 -21.52 -10.95
CA GLU A 211 6.26 -21.53 -9.86
C GLU A 211 7.48 -20.66 -10.20
N GLY A 212 7.78 -19.70 -9.33
CA GLY A 212 8.87 -18.74 -9.55
C GLY A 212 8.52 -17.54 -10.42
N GLU A 213 7.32 -17.51 -11.03
CA GLU A 213 6.89 -16.35 -11.79
C GLU A 213 6.72 -15.10 -10.90
N SER A 214 7.12 -13.96 -11.48
CA SER A 214 6.98 -12.68 -10.80
C SER A 214 5.53 -12.24 -10.78
N ILE A 215 5.02 -11.99 -9.59
CA ILE A 215 3.68 -11.45 -9.34
C ILE A 215 3.84 -10.06 -8.74
N ARG A 216 3.04 -9.13 -9.20
CA ARG A 216 3.00 -7.79 -8.62
C ARG A 216 1.57 -7.35 -8.36
N LEU A 217 1.41 -6.64 -7.24
CA LEU A 217 0.13 -6.10 -6.81
C LEU A 217 0.29 -4.63 -6.46
N ARG A 218 -0.74 -3.84 -6.68
CA ARG A 218 -0.89 -2.50 -6.12
C ARG A 218 -2.36 -2.23 -5.82
N CYS A 219 -2.62 -1.38 -4.86
CA CYS A 219 -3.98 -0.98 -4.51
C CYS A 219 -4.33 0.38 -5.11
N ILE A 220 -5.60 0.61 -5.31
CA ILE A 220 -6.18 1.90 -5.69
C ILE A 220 -7.20 2.29 -4.63
N ASP A 221 -7.21 3.56 -4.26
CA ASP A 221 -8.20 4.11 -3.36
C ASP A 221 -9.44 4.64 -4.13
N LYS A 222 -10.44 5.10 -3.40
CA LYS A 222 -11.65 5.70 -3.98
C LYS A 222 -11.42 7.07 -4.62
N SER A 223 -10.25 7.67 -4.40
CA SER A 223 -9.82 8.90 -5.06
C SER A 223 -9.28 8.66 -6.45
N GLY A 224 -8.93 7.41 -6.75
CA GLY A 224 -8.27 7.01 -7.98
C GLY A 224 -6.75 7.05 -7.90
N ASP A 225 -6.19 7.24 -6.70
CA ASP A 225 -4.75 7.25 -6.49
C ASP A 225 -4.24 5.81 -6.27
N TRP A 226 -3.11 5.52 -6.95
CA TRP A 226 -2.47 4.21 -6.91
C TRP A 226 -1.34 4.21 -5.88
N GLY A 227 -1.31 3.14 -5.06
CA GLY A 227 -0.15 2.84 -4.24
C GLY A 227 1.00 2.22 -5.03
N GLU A 228 2.14 2.09 -4.38
CA GLU A 228 3.33 1.48 -4.94
C GLU A 228 3.15 -0.01 -5.24
N TRP A 229 3.95 -0.52 -6.21
CA TRP A 229 3.93 -1.93 -6.55
C TRP A 229 4.57 -2.80 -5.46
N TYR A 230 3.80 -3.73 -4.92
CA TYR A 230 4.30 -4.83 -4.11
C TYR A 230 4.69 -6.00 -5.03
N GLN A 231 5.94 -6.49 -4.92
CA GLN A 231 6.44 -7.60 -5.74
C GLN A 231 6.57 -8.85 -4.89
N THR A 232 6.15 -9.98 -5.44
CA THR A 232 6.22 -11.31 -4.83
C THR A 232 6.32 -12.38 -5.91
N GLN A 233 6.32 -13.66 -5.51
CA GLN A 233 6.32 -14.80 -6.42
C GLN A 233 5.62 -16.00 -5.77
N ILE A 234 5.16 -16.95 -6.58
CA ILE A 234 4.71 -18.25 -6.08
C ILE A 234 5.94 -19.01 -5.62
N SER A 235 6.01 -19.28 -4.33
CA SER A 235 7.18 -19.94 -3.71
C SER A 235 7.24 -21.43 -3.96
N ARG A 236 6.09 -22.06 -4.19
CA ARG A 236 5.98 -23.52 -4.41
C ARG A 236 4.60 -23.91 -4.93
N LEU A 237 4.59 -24.98 -5.72
CA LEU A 237 3.43 -25.77 -6.06
C LEU A 237 3.71 -27.25 -5.73
N ILE A 238 2.83 -27.90 -4.96
CA ILE A 238 2.95 -29.33 -4.67
C ILE A 238 2.25 -30.11 -5.79
N VAL A 239 3.00 -30.51 -6.80
CA VAL A 239 2.49 -31.20 -8.00
C VAL A 239 2.13 -32.67 -7.71
N SER A 240 2.92 -33.34 -6.85
CA SER A 240 2.65 -34.74 -6.50
C SER A 240 1.39 -34.88 -5.64
N VAL A 241 0.66 -35.97 -5.85
CA VAL A 241 -0.61 -36.26 -5.16
C VAL A 241 -0.37 -37.27 -4.04
N PRO A 242 -0.84 -37.01 -2.79
CA PRO A 242 -0.73 -37.97 -1.70
C PRO A 242 -1.61 -39.19 -1.96
N GLN A 243 -1.20 -40.34 -1.44
CA GLN A 243 -1.87 -41.62 -1.66
C GLN A 243 -2.56 -42.13 -0.42
N THR A 244 -3.87 -42.31 -0.50
CA THR A 244 -4.70 -42.96 0.49
C THR A 244 -4.58 -44.48 0.37
N LEU A 245 -4.55 -45.23 1.51
CA LEU A 245 -4.46 -46.67 1.53
C LEU A 245 -5.74 -47.34 2.01
N SER A 246 -6.26 -46.95 3.17
CA SER A 246 -7.48 -47.53 3.72
C SER A 246 -8.21 -46.58 4.69
N PRO A 247 -9.55 -46.64 4.74
CA PRO A 247 -10.45 -47.46 3.92
C PRO A 247 -10.56 -46.88 2.49
N ALA A 248 -10.68 -47.75 1.46
CA ALA A 248 -10.78 -47.38 0.07
C ALA A 248 -11.57 -48.48 -0.70
N GLY A 249 -11.90 -48.22 -1.96
CA GLY A 249 -12.56 -49.17 -2.86
C GLY A 249 -13.91 -49.67 -2.38
N LEU A 250 -14.68 -48.81 -1.70
CA LEU A 250 -15.99 -49.15 -1.08
C LEU A 250 -15.90 -50.21 0.00
N ALA A 251 -14.74 -50.34 0.68
CA ALA A 251 -14.57 -51.24 1.81
C ALA A 251 -15.66 -50.97 2.87
N VAL A 252 -16.19 -52.05 3.44
CA VAL A 252 -17.12 -51.97 4.57
C VAL A 252 -16.29 -51.96 5.87
N VAL A 253 -16.53 -50.99 6.72
CA VAL A 253 -15.81 -50.79 8.00
C VAL A 253 -16.78 -50.53 9.15
N ASP A 254 -16.27 -50.67 10.38
CA ASP A 254 -17.00 -50.30 11.59
C ASP A 254 -17.19 -48.79 11.71
N SER A 255 -18.00 -48.38 12.67
CA SER A 255 -18.34 -46.97 12.93
C SER A 255 -17.14 -46.06 13.27
N LEU A 256 -16.03 -46.63 13.74
CA LEU A 256 -14.78 -45.95 14.12
C LEU A 256 -13.62 -46.28 13.16
N PRO A 257 -13.65 -45.92 11.89
CA PRO A 257 -12.61 -46.28 10.95
C PRO A 257 -11.25 -45.67 11.29
N THR A 258 -10.19 -46.39 10.95
CA THR A 258 -8.82 -45.87 10.97
C THR A 258 -8.41 -45.56 9.53
N PHE A 259 -8.10 -44.29 9.26
CA PHE A 259 -7.61 -43.79 7.96
C PHE A 259 -6.10 -44.01 7.89
N ARG A 260 -5.60 -44.57 6.78
CA ARG A 260 -4.18 -44.90 6.58
C ARG A 260 -3.74 -44.42 5.21
N TRP A 261 -2.50 -43.91 5.12
CA TRP A 261 -1.89 -43.41 3.90
C TRP A 261 -0.42 -43.74 3.79
N SER A 262 0.15 -43.60 2.63
CA SER A 262 1.59 -43.76 2.43
C SER A 262 2.33 -42.49 2.79
N HIS A 263 3.59 -42.63 3.22
CA HIS A 263 4.46 -41.46 3.38
C HIS A 263 4.56 -40.69 2.06
N PHE A 264 4.47 -39.36 2.17
CA PHE A 264 4.57 -38.44 1.01
C PHE A 264 5.99 -37.88 0.97
N ASP A 265 6.75 -38.27 -0.05
CA ASP A 265 8.11 -37.78 -0.27
C ASP A 265 8.06 -36.54 -1.21
N ALA A 266 8.06 -35.38 -0.60
CA ALA A 266 8.05 -34.11 -1.29
C ALA A 266 9.44 -33.50 -1.44
N GLY A 267 10.48 -34.07 -0.80
CA GLY A 267 11.79 -33.45 -0.68
C GLY A 267 11.82 -32.24 0.29
N PHE A 268 10.72 -31.97 0.99
CA PHE A 268 10.56 -30.94 2.03
C PHE A 268 9.54 -31.37 3.05
N GLN A 269 9.54 -30.71 4.22
CA GLN A 269 8.60 -31.03 5.29
C GLN A 269 7.16 -30.67 4.92
N VAL A 270 6.24 -31.61 5.14
CA VAL A 270 4.80 -31.45 5.00
C VAL A 270 4.08 -31.89 6.28
N ASN A 271 2.85 -31.46 6.43
CA ASN A 271 1.91 -31.97 7.42
C ASN A 271 0.74 -32.61 6.67
N TYR A 272 0.00 -33.47 7.39
CA TYR A 272 -1.19 -34.16 6.85
C TYR A 272 -2.46 -33.64 7.48
N GLN A 273 -3.56 -33.64 6.69
CA GLN A 273 -4.92 -33.48 7.19
C GLN A 273 -5.84 -34.45 6.46
N VAL A 274 -6.75 -35.06 7.20
CA VAL A 274 -7.78 -35.94 6.66
C VAL A 274 -9.12 -35.20 6.71
N ASP A 275 -9.82 -35.14 5.59
CA ASP A 275 -11.18 -34.61 5.50
C ASP A 275 -12.14 -35.75 5.17
N VAL A 276 -13.26 -35.85 5.89
CA VAL A 276 -14.26 -36.90 5.72
C VAL A 276 -15.60 -36.32 5.31
N PHE A 277 -16.17 -36.92 4.28
CA PHE A 277 -17.44 -36.50 3.68
C PHE A 277 -18.42 -37.68 3.66
N ARG A 278 -19.66 -37.40 3.98
CA ARG A 278 -20.79 -38.32 3.81
C ARG A 278 -21.45 -38.04 2.48
N LEU A 279 -21.81 -39.11 1.76
CA LEU A 279 -22.66 -39.00 0.57
C LEU A 279 -24.13 -39.13 0.96
N ASP A 280 -24.93 -38.14 0.59
CA ASP A 280 -26.38 -38.24 0.73
C ASP A 280 -27.01 -39.20 -0.30
N GLU A 281 -28.35 -39.33 -0.32
CA GLU A 281 -29.05 -40.19 -1.25
C GLU A 281 -28.85 -39.77 -2.73
N SER A 282 -28.59 -38.53 -2.98
CA SER A 282 -28.27 -37.95 -4.30
C SER A 282 -26.78 -37.98 -4.65
N ALA A 283 -25.95 -38.61 -3.81
CA ALA A 283 -24.50 -38.63 -3.90
C ALA A 283 -23.83 -37.22 -3.79
N ILE A 284 -24.53 -36.28 -3.16
CA ILE A 284 -23.95 -34.94 -2.88
C ILE A 284 -23.12 -35.06 -1.61
N PRO A 285 -21.82 -34.60 -1.68
CA PRO A 285 -20.95 -34.64 -0.54
C PRO A 285 -21.38 -33.66 0.57
N GLN A 286 -21.38 -34.16 1.80
CA GLN A 286 -21.60 -33.36 2.99
C GLN A 286 -20.40 -33.52 3.91
N PHE A 287 -19.73 -32.43 4.23
CA PHE A 287 -18.60 -32.42 5.14
C PHE A 287 -19.01 -32.92 6.51
N VAL A 288 -18.21 -33.82 7.08
CA VAL A 288 -18.47 -34.41 8.40
C VAL A 288 -17.48 -33.86 9.42
N PHE A 289 -16.19 -34.07 9.19
CA PHE A 289 -15.13 -33.51 10.02
C PHE A 289 -13.79 -33.48 9.28
N ALA A 290 -12.87 -32.65 9.79
CA ALA A 290 -11.45 -32.68 9.48
C ALA A 290 -10.65 -33.19 10.68
N SER A 291 -9.55 -33.89 10.42
CA SER A 291 -8.57 -34.19 11.47
C SER A 291 -7.83 -32.92 11.91
N PRO A 292 -7.19 -32.89 13.07
CA PRO A 292 -6.12 -31.96 13.32
C PRO A 292 -5.04 -32.05 12.24
N VAL A 293 -4.27 -30.97 12.05
CA VAL A 293 -3.06 -31.03 11.22
C VAL A 293 -2.01 -31.87 11.94
N MET A 294 -1.52 -32.91 11.25
CA MET A 294 -0.63 -33.93 11.81
C MET A 294 0.75 -33.86 11.18
N ALA A 295 1.79 -34.21 11.96
CA ALA A 295 3.16 -34.19 11.47
C ALA A 295 3.38 -35.26 10.37
N ASP A 296 4.41 -35.06 9.54
CA ASP A 296 4.80 -35.91 8.41
C ASP A 296 5.11 -37.37 8.79
N THR A 297 5.47 -37.63 10.04
CA THR A 297 5.69 -38.99 10.59
C THR A 297 4.41 -39.78 10.90
N THR A 298 3.24 -39.11 10.84
CA THR A 298 1.94 -39.75 11.10
C THR A 298 1.42 -40.38 9.82
N LEU A 299 1.16 -41.68 9.82
CA LEU A 299 0.65 -42.40 8.65
C LEU A 299 -0.73 -43.04 8.87
N GLN A 300 -1.36 -42.74 9.98
CA GLN A 300 -2.73 -43.15 10.27
C GLN A 300 -3.41 -42.21 11.27
N TRP A 301 -4.73 -42.16 11.20
CA TRP A 301 -5.56 -41.41 12.14
C TRP A 301 -6.92 -42.12 12.31
N GLN A 302 -7.44 -42.22 13.52
CA GLN A 302 -8.73 -42.83 13.82
C GLN A 302 -9.82 -41.76 13.88
N SER A 303 -11.02 -42.12 13.40
CA SER A 303 -12.21 -41.26 13.53
C SER A 303 -12.40 -40.83 14.99
N PRO A 304 -12.68 -39.53 15.24
CA PRO A 304 -12.88 -39.04 16.62
C PRO A 304 -14.24 -39.43 17.21
N SER A 305 -15.17 -39.88 16.37
CA SER A 305 -16.53 -40.25 16.76
C SER A 305 -17.08 -41.34 15.85
N ASP A 306 -18.12 -42.03 16.34
CA ASP A 306 -18.85 -43.01 15.55
C ASP A 306 -19.52 -42.37 14.32
N LEU A 307 -19.29 -43.00 13.18
CA LEU A 307 -19.97 -42.64 11.92
C LEU A 307 -21.25 -43.45 11.78
N ALA A 308 -22.30 -42.83 11.35
CA ALA A 308 -23.58 -43.50 11.05
C ALA A 308 -23.45 -44.43 9.85
N ASN A 309 -24.33 -45.46 9.76
CA ASN A 309 -24.41 -46.34 8.58
C ASN A 309 -24.73 -45.51 7.32
N ALA A 310 -23.73 -45.34 6.45
CA ALA A 310 -23.84 -44.62 5.20
C ALA A 310 -22.65 -44.88 4.30
N ARG A 311 -22.70 -44.25 3.09
CA ARG A 311 -21.52 -44.13 2.20
C ARG A 311 -20.75 -42.87 2.52
N TYR A 312 -19.42 -43.01 2.53
CA TYR A 312 -18.49 -41.94 2.80
C TYR A 312 -17.37 -41.96 1.77
N TYR A 313 -16.70 -40.80 1.66
CA TYR A 313 -15.31 -40.76 1.16
C TYR A 313 -14.49 -39.85 2.05
N TRP A 314 -13.19 -40.00 1.93
CA TRP A 314 -12.22 -39.13 2.58
C TRP A 314 -11.13 -38.73 1.60
N THR A 315 -10.50 -37.62 1.88
CA THR A 315 -9.33 -37.13 1.18
C THR A 315 -8.19 -36.90 2.17
N LEU A 316 -6.96 -36.97 1.66
CA LEU A 316 -5.75 -36.64 2.38
C LEU A 316 -5.13 -35.40 1.78
N SER A 317 -4.95 -34.39 2.60
CA SER A 317 -4.21 -33.17 2.24
C SER A 317 -2.79 -33.27 2.76
N VAL A 318 -1.80 -32.89 1.94
CA VAL A 318 -0.43 -32.55 2.35
C VAL A 318 -0.29 -31.04 2.30
N ILE A 319 0.27 -30.47 3.36
CA ILE A 319 0.34 -29.03 3.58
C ILE A 319 1.78 -28.67 3.91
N ASP A 320 2.39 -27.77 3.13
CA ASP A 320 3.73 -27.27 3.41
C ASP A 320 3.75 -26.12 4.42
N ARG A 321 4.93 -25.62 4.75
CA ARG A 321 5.10 -24.50 5.70
C ARG A 321 4.53 -23.16 5.20
N TYR A 322 4.26 -23.04 3.90
CA TYR A 322 3.68 -21.84 3.29
C TYR A 322 2.16 -21.97 3.09
N GLU A 323 1.58 -23.07 3.58
CA GLU A 323 0.16 -23.43 3.44
C GLU A 323 -0.23 -23.85 2.01
N ASN A 324 0.74 -24.13 1.13
CA ASN A 324 0.43 -24.77 -0.15
C ASN A 324 -0.06 -26.20 0.10
N VAL A 325 -1.05 -26.65 -0.68
CA VAL A 325 -1.78 -27.88 -0.45
C VAL A 325 -1.78 -28.76 -1.70
N SER A 326 -1.60 -30.07 -1.50
CA SER A 326 -1.99 -31.08 -2.49
C SER A 326 -2.95 -32.08 -1.84
N VAL A 327 -4.06 -32.36 -2.51
CA VAL A 327 -5.16 -33.19 -2.03
C VAL A 327 -5.25 -34.47 -2.84
N SER A 328 -5.35 -35.60 -2.16
CA SER A 328 -5.52 -36.91 -2.78
C SER A 328 -6.86 -37.03 -3.54
N LYS A 329 -6.93 -38.01 -4.42
CA LYS A 329 -8.22 -38.50 -4.93
C LYS A 329 -9.08 -39.01 -3.78
N GLU A 330 -10.39 -39.00 -4.00
CA GLU A 330 -11.38 -39.45 -3.04
C GLU A 330 -11.24 -40.97 -2.77
N ALA A 331 -11.19 -41.39 -1.52
CA ALA A 331 -11.18 -42.78 -1.11
C ALA A 331 -12.52 -43.16 -0.49
N ALA A 332 -13.36 -43.85 -1.25
CA ALA A 332 -14.72 -44.21 -0.85
C ALA A 332 -14.78 -45.43 0.02
N PHE A 333 -15.68 -45.43 1.03
CA PHE A 333 -15.95 -46.56 1.95
C PHE A 333 -17.42 -46.56 2.44
N MET A 334 -17.83 -47.64 3.10
CA MET A 334 -19.15 -47.76 3.68
C MET A 334 -19.03 -48.11 5.18
N VAL A 335 -19.89 -47.52 5.99
CA VAL A 335 -20.05 -47.89 7.43
C VAL A 335 -21.33 -48.69 7.55
N GLN A 336 -21.22 -49.84 8.24
CA GLN A 336 -22.33 -50.75 8.53
C GLN A 336 -22.34 -51.19 9.98
#